data_061701c2787524e8bca76c28c726402a
#
_entry.id   061701c2787524e8bca76c28c726402a
#
_cell.length_a   1.000
_cell.length_b   1.000
_cell.length_c   1.000
_cell.angle_alpha   90.00
_cell.angle_beta   90.00
_cell.angle_gamma   90.00
#
_symmetry.space_group_name_H-M   'P 1'
#
loop_
_entity.id
_entity.type
_entity.pdbx_description
1 polymer ?
#
loop_
_entity_poly.entity_id
_entity_poly.type
_entity_poly.pdbx_seq_one_letter_code
_entity_poly.pdbx_strand_id
1 'polypeptide(L)'
;VDMLAQKYDMVCRSQGGHNAGHTIWVDGVKYALHLVPSGILNPKAVNVIGNGVVLSPENIIKEMSQFKNLDGRLFISDKAHLNLPYHALIDQAKERLRGAKAIGTTGKGIGPAYSDKINRVGHRVGELLNPTKLTQSILEYFEQNRAIFDVLEIATPNEKELFDELTGYKEKLSAFITNTTNMVWKALDENKRILLEGAQGTMLDIDHGTYPYVTSSNTVSAGSCTGLGLSPKDVGIVTGITKAYCTRVGNGP
;
A
#
# COMPACT_ATOMS: atom_id res chain seq x y z
N VAL A 1 -12.06 -7.32 -11.09
CA VAL A 1 -10.60 -7.40 -11.37
C VAL A 1 -10.18 -8.85 -11.52
N ASP A 2 -10.57 -9.74 -10.60
CA ASP A 2 -10.22 -11.17 -10.62
C ASP A 2 -10.54 -11.83 -11.98
N MET A 3 -11.74 -11.68 -12.52
CA MET A 3 -12.10 -12.20 -13.84
C MET A 3 -11.19 -11.67 -14.98
N LEU A 4 -10.78 -10.41 -14.91
CA LEU A 4 -9.85 -9.84 -15.87
C LEU A 4 -8.44 -10.41 -15.68
N ALA A 5 -7.98 -10.56 -14.44
CA ALA A 5 -6.67 -11.07 -14.08
C ALA A 5 -6.35 -12.45 -14.69
N GLN A 6 -7.41 -13.26 -14.98
CA GLN A 6 -7.24 -14.54 -15.66
C GLN A 6 -6.66 -14.44 -17.09
N LYS A 7 -6.74 -13.24 -17.70
CA LYS A 7 -6.29 -12.99 -19.07
C LYS A 7 -4.96 -12.24 -19.15
N TYR A 8 -4.32 -11.96 -18.01
CA TYR A 8 -3.11 -11.15 -17.92
C TYR A 8 -1.94 -11.95 -17.35
N ASP A 9 -0.75 -11.61 -17.81
CA ASP A 9 0.50 -12.27 -17.40
C ASP A 9 1.03 -11.65 -16.09
N MET A 10 0.71 -10.36 -15.86
CA MET A 10 1.13 -9.61 -14.67
C MET A 10 -0.02 -8.74 -14.18
N VAL A 11 -0.20 -8.67 -12.86
CA VAL A 11 -1.18 -7.79 -12.20
C VAL A 11 -0.46 -6.90 -11.21
N CYS A 12 -0.58 -5.59 -11.38
CA CYS A 12 0.17 -4.59 -10.64
C CYS A 12 -0.74 -3.67 -9.85
N ARG A 13 -0.53 -3.58 -8.54
CA ARG A 13 -1.16 -2.58 -7.68
C ARG A 13 -0.26 -1.35 -7.56
N SER A 14 -0.79 -0.19 -7.90
CA SER A 14 -0.02 1.04 -8.08
C SER A 14 -0.10 2.02 -6.91
N GLN A 15 -1.12 1.95 -6.04
CA GLN A 15 -1.35 2.95 -5.01
C GLN A 15 -2.20 2.42 -3.85
N GLY A 16 -2.43 3.29 -2.83
CA GLY A 16 -3.20 2.97 -1.64
C GLY A 16 -2.40 2.16 -0.63
N GLY A 17 -3.09 1.55 0.30
CA GLY A 17 -2.55 0.67 1.33
C GLY A 17 -3.59 -0.36 1.74
N HIS A 18 -3.53 -0.85 2.96
CA HIS A 18 -4.49 -1.84 3.49
C HIS A 18 -5.81 -1.20 4.00
N ASN A 19 -6.05 0.09 3.72
CA ASN A 19 -7.30 0.79 4.06
C ASN A 19 -8.49 0.34 3.20
N ALA A 20 -8.26 -0.03 1.93
CA ALA A 20 -9.27 -0.62 1.07
C ALA A 20 -9.12 -2.13 1.05
N GLY A 21 -10.23 -2.84 0.92
CA GLY A 21 -10.23 -4.28 0.76
C GLY A 21 -11.43 -4.69 -0.09
N HIS A 22 -11.29 -5.81 -0.77
CA HIS A 22 -12.38 -6.44 -1.49
C HIS A 22 -12.39 -7.94 -1.24
N THR A 23 -13.57 -8.51 -1.30
CA THR A 23 -13.77 -9.94 -1.10
C THR A 23 -14.02 -10.62 -2.43
N ILE A 24 -13.32 -11.70 -2.66
CA ILE A 24 -13.47 -12.56 -3.84
C ILE A 24 -13.84 -13.97 -3.36
N TRP A 25 -14.73 -14.61 -4.10
CA TRP A 25 -15.08 -16.00 -3.88
C TRP A 25 -14.60 -16.84 -5.07
N VAL A 26 -13.77 -17.84 -4.79
CA VAL A 26 -13.27 -18.79 -5.79
C VAL A 26 -13.49 -20.19 -5.25
N ASP A 27 -14.19 -21.01 -6.01
CA ASP A 27 -14.51 -22.41 -5.65
C ASP A 27 -15.08 -22.57 -4.23
N GLY A 28 -15.95 -21.64 -3.82
CA GLY A 28 -16.57 -21.63 -2.50
C GLY A 28 -15.68 -21.13 -1.36
N VAL A 29 -14.44 -20.76 -1.65
CA VAL A 29 -13.49 -20.19 -0.67
C VAL A 29 -13.52 -18.66 -0.75
N LYS A 30 -13.60 -18.02 0.41
CA LYS A 30 -13.61 -16.56 0.56
C LYS A 30 -12.17 -16.05 0.76
N TYR A 31 -11.75 -15.11 -0.10
CA TYR A 31 -10.49 -14.39 0.01
C TYR A 31 -10.76 -12.91 0.26
N ALA A 32 -10.14 -12.35 1.31
CA ALA A 32 -10.19 -10.92 1.59
C ALA A 32 -8.83 -10.31 1.22
N LEU A 33 -8.79 -9.53 0.13
CA LEU A 33 -7.58 -8.91 -0.39
C LEU A 33 -7.54 -7.43 -0.01
N HIS A 34 -6.41 -6.97 0.48
CA HIS A 34 -6.16 -5.57 0.85
C HIS A 34 -4.93 -5.01 0.14
N LEU A 35 -3.81 -5.70 0.15
CA LEU A 35 -2.52 -5.30 -0.43
C LEU A 35 -2.14 -6.18 -1.61
N VAL A 36 -2.37 -7.47 -1.50
CA VAL A 36 -2.04 -8.44 -2.55
C VAL A 36 -2.93 -8.20 -3.77
N PRO A 37 -2.36 -8.08 -4.99
CA PRO A 37 -3.16 -7.94 -6.20
C PRO A 37 -4.07 -9.14 -6.46
N SER A 38 -5.24 -8.91 -7.07
CA SER A 38 -6.22 -9.97 -7.36
C SER A 38 -5.69 -11.08 -8.27
N GLY A 39 -4.65 -10.80 -9.03
CA GLY A 39 -3.97 -11.80 -9.87
C GLY A 39 -3.36 -12.96 -9.11
N ILE A 40 -3.22 -12.85 -7.78
CA ILE A 40 -2.68 -13.94 -6.94
C ILE A 40 -3.51 -15.22 -7.05
N LEU A 41 -4.81 -15.10 -7.33
CA LEU A 41 -5.73 -16.21 -7.53
C LEU A 41 -5.54 -16.92 -8.88
N ASN A 42 -4.84 -16.28 -9.83
CA ASN A 42 -4.42 -16.92 -11.08
C ASN A 42 -3.00 -17.51 -10.90
N PRO A 43 -2.84 -18.86 -10.93
CA PRO A 43 -1.54 -19.48 -10.66
C PRO A 43 -0.47 -19.14 -11.70
N LYS A 44 -0.84 -18.59 -12.86
CA LYS A 44 0.09 -18.19 -13.93
C LYS A 44 0.50 -16.73 -13.88
N ALA A 45 -0.22 -15.89 -13.14
CA ALA A 45 0.04 -14.46 -13.10
C ALA A 45 1.14 -14.11 -12.10
N VAL A 46 2.00 -13.18 -12.50
CA VAL A 46 2.92 -12.47 -11.61
C VAL A 46 2.18 -11.30 -10.98
N ASN A 47 2.38 -11.09 -9.69
CA ASN A 47 1.71 -10.04 -8.92
C ASN A 47 2.74 -9.05 -8.38
N VAL A 48 2.50 -7.77 -8.58
CA VAL A 48 3.43 -6.70 -8.23
C VAL A 48 2.75 -5.67 -7.33
N ILE A 49 3.35 -5.39 -6.19
CA ILE A 49 3.02 -4.24 -5.34
C ILE A 49 4.01 -3.12 -5.68
N GLY A 50 3.52 -2.06 -6.33
CA GLY A 50 4.32 -0.97 -6.87
C GLY A 50 4.79 0.03 -5.82
N ASN A 51 5.69 0.92 -6.25
CA ASN A 51 6.30 1.96 -5.42
C ASN A 51 5.32 3.04 -4.92
N GLY A 52 4.14 3.13 -5.53
CA GLY A 52 3.11 4.07 -5.08
C GLY A 52 2.30 3.58 -3.87
N VAL A 53 2.44 2.31 -3.48
CA VAL A 53 1.74 1.73 -2.33
C VAL A 53 2.43 2.13 -1.03
N VAL A 54 1.64 2.34 0.05
CA VAL A 54 2.14 2.37 1.43
C VAL A 54 1.85 1.01 2.07
N LEU A 55 2.92 0.27 2.35
CA LEU A 55 2.88 -1.13 2.73
C LEU A 55 2.96 -1.31 4.25
N SER A 56 1.96 -1.94 4.86
CA SER A 56 2.06 -2.43 6.22
C SER A 56 2.67 -3.84 6.23
N PRO A 57 3.88 -4.03 6.80
CA PRO A 57 4.52 -5.35 6.85
C PRO A 57 3.67 -6.40 7.57
N GLU A 58 3.09 -6.04 8.71
CA GLU A 58 2.21 -6.93 9.46
C GLU A 58 1.02 -7.41 8.61
N ASN A 59 0.33 -6.46 7.97
CA ASN A 59 -0.88 -6.77 7.21
C ASN A 59 -0.58 -7.57 5.94
N ILE A 60 0.52 -7.27 5.22
CA ILE A 60 0.90 -8.06 4.04
C ILE A 60 1.28 -9.48 4.42
N ILE A 61 2.04 -9.68 5.49
CA ILE A 61 2.42 -11.02 5.98
C ILE A 61 1.17 -11.83 6.34
N LYS A 62 0.22 -11.23 7.05
CA LYS A 62 -1.07 -11.87 7.38
C LYS A 62 -1.86 -12.22 6.12
N GLU A 63 -1.88 -11.36 5.13
CA GLU A 63 -2.59 -11.60 3.88
C GLU A 63 -1.90 -12.69 3.04
N MET A 64 -0.58 -12.68 2.96
CA MET A 64 0.23 -13.70 2.28
C MET A 64 0.01 -15.11 2.86
N SER A 65 -0.25 -15.23 4.16
CA SER A 65 -0.48 -16.53 4.82
C SER A 65 -1.70 -17.29 4.30
N GLN A 66 -2.60 -16.63 3.57
CA GLN A 66 -3.77 -17.24 2.93
C GLN A 66 -3.39 -18.01 1.65
N PHE A 67 -2.17 -17.80 1.12
CA PHE A 67 -1.77 -18.32 -0.18
C PHE A 67 -0.57 -19.25 -0.07
N LYS A 68 -0.53 -20.23 -0.97
CA LYS A 68 0.62 -21.12 -1.17
C LYS A 68 1.39 -20.70 -2.44
N ASN A 69 2.65 -21.09 -2.51
CA ASN A 69 3.48 -20.92 -3.71
C ASN A 69 3.57 -19.46 -4.19
N LEU A 70 3.94 -18.54 -3.28
CA LEU A 70 4.11 -17.13 -3.58
C LEU A 70 5.46 -16.82 -4.25
N ASP A 71 6.45 -17.68 -4.08
CA ASP A 71 7.80 -17.52 -4.64
C ASP A 71 7.73 -17.43 -6.17
N GLY A 72 8.38 -16.40 -6.72
CA GLY A 72 8.33 -16.08 -8.15
C GLY A 72 6.99 -15.53 -8.66
N ARG A 73 5.99 -15.36 -7.78
CA ARG A 73 4.65 -14.90 -8.16
C ARG A 73 4.19 -13.62 -7.49
N LEU A 74 4.76 -13.27 -6.34
CA LEU A 74 4.52 -12.00 -5.65
C LEU A 74 5.83 -11.24 -5.54
N PHE A 75 5.78 -9.94 -5.87
CA PHE A 75 6.92 -9.04 -5.77
C PHE A 75 6.49 -7.70 -5.16
N ILE A 76 7.33 -7.17 -4.29
CA ILE A 76 7.08 -5.92 -3.55
C ILE A 76 8.19 -4.93 -3.91
N SER A 77 7.79 -3.71 -4.29
CA SER A 77 8.75 -2.67 -4.62
C SER A 77 9.63 -2.31 -3.42
N ASP A 78 10.94 -2.35 -3.62
CA ASP A 78 11.93 -1.79 -2.69
C ASP A 78 11.71 -0.30 -2.40
N LYS A 79 11.05 0.42 -3.33
CA LYS A 79 10.75 1.86 -3.25
C LYS A 79 9.36 2.18 -2.67
N ALA A 80 8.50 1.19 -2.42
CA ALA A 80 7.27 1.40 -1.68
C ALA A 80 7.58 1.92 -0.27
N HIS A 81 6.67 2.70 0.32
CA HIS A 81 6.90 3.23 1.66
C HIS A 81 6.27 2.32 2.71
N LEU A 82 6.95 2.20 3.84
CA LEU A 82 6.45 1.46 5.00
C LEU A 82 5.30 2.24 5.67
N ASN A 83 4.25 1.52 5.99
CA ASN A 83 3.22 1.95 6.91
C ASN A 83 3.40 1.16 8.21
N LEU A 84 4.11 1.76 9.15
CA LEU A 84 4.48 1.17 10.44
C LEU A 84 3.42 1.45 11.51
N PRO A 85 3.39 0.75 12.64
CA PRO A 85 2.37 0.89 13.68
C PRO A 85 2.18 2.32 14.17
N TYR A 86 3.25 3.11 14.29
CA TYR A 86 3.14 4.51 14.74
C TYR A 86 2.34 5.40 13.79
N HIS A 87 2.27 5.09 12.49
CA HIS A 87 1.43 5.83 11.55
C HIS A 87 -0.06 5.69 11.90
N ALA A 88 -0.48 4.49 12.33
CA ALA A 88 -1.85 4.29 12.79
C ALA A 88 -2.14 5.07 14.07
N LEU A 89 -1.18 5.14 15.01
CA LEU A 89 -1.31 5.96 16.21
C LEU A 89 -1.43 7.45 15.87
N ILE A 90 -0.62 7.96 14.93
CA ILE A 90 -0.70 9.34 14.43
C ILE A 90 -2.08 9.62 13.81
N ASP A 91 -2.59 8.71 12.98
CA ASP A 91 -3.88 8.85 12.31
C ASP A 91 -5.01 8.98 13.33
N GLN A 92 -5.07 8.05 14.29
CA GLN A 92 -6.04 8.03 15.36
C GLN A 92 -5.95 9.26 16.27
N ALA A 93 -4.73 9.69 16.65
CA ALA A 93 -4.54 10.89 17.47
C ALA A 93 -5.01 12.16 16.75
N LYS A 94 -4.67 12.31 15.47
CA LYS A 94 -5.13 13.44 14.65
C LYS A 94 -6.65 13.46 14.51
N GLU A 95 -7.32 12.32 14.34
CA GLU A 95 -8.78 12.24 14.30
C GLU A 95 -9.40 12.63 15.64
N ARG A 96 -8.84 12.19 16.78
CA ARG A 96 -9.29 12.63 18.12
C ARG A 96 -9.20 14.16 18.28
N LEU A 97 -8.06 14.75 17.88
CA LEU A 97 -7.85 16.19 18.00
C LEU A 97 -8.80 17.03 17.12
N ARG A 98 -9.23 16.49 15.98
CA ARG A 98 -10.22 17.14 15.10
C ARG A 98 -11.62 17.19 15.73
N GLY A 99 -11.95 16.30 16.63
CA GLY A 99 -13.25 16.23 17.28
C GLY A 99 -14.41 16.19 16.27
N ALA A 100 -15.32 17.17 16.35
CA ALA A 100 -16.47 17.27 15.45
C ALA A 100 -16.10 17.51 13.97
N LYS A 101 -14.86 17.89 13.68
CA LYS A 101 -14.33 18.09 12.31
C LYS A 101 -13.55 16.87 11.81
N ALA A 102 -13.69 15.71 12.44
CA ALA A 102 -13.04 14.48 12.01
C ALA A 102 -13.46 14.12 10.57
N ILE A 103 -12.50 13.69 9.77
CA ILE A 103 -12.72 13.29 8.38
C ILE A 103 -13.37 11.88 8.32
N GLY A 104 -13.20 11.09 9.38
CA GLY A 104 -13.63 9.70 9.41
C GLY A 104 -12.65 8.81 8.65
N THR A 105 -11.36 8.93 8.96
CA THR A 105 -10.32 8.07 8.39
C THR A 105 -10.50 6.61 8.83
N THR A 106 -9.82 5.70 8.17
CA THR A 106 -9.84 4.29 8.59
C THR A 106 -9.01 4.00 9.83
N GLY A 107 -8.26 4.99 10.36
CA GLY A 107 -7.36 4.85 11.50
C GLY A 107 -6.17 3.92 11.26
N LYS A 108 -5.88 3.61 10.00
CA LYS A 108 -4.83 2.65 9.58
C LYS A 108 -3.49 3.29 9.22
N GLY A 109 -3.35 4.60 9.43
CA GLY A 109 -2.09 5.30 9.20
C GLY A 109 -1.73 5.56 7.74
N ILE A 110 -2.66 5.40 6.80
CA ILE A 110 -2.40 5.58 5.38
C ILE A 110 -2.01 7.03 5.07
N GLY A 111 -2.79 8.00 5.58
CA GLY A 111 -2.51 9.43 5.43
C GLY A 111 -1.14 9.82 5.99
N PRO A 112 -0.83 9.52 7.26
CA PRO A 112 0.50 9.76 7.83
C PRO A 112 1.65 9.15 7.03
N ALA A 113 1.54 7.90 6.57
CA ALA A 113 2.58 7.27 5.76
C ALA A 113 2.81 7.99 4.41
N TYR A 114 1.74 8.47 3.75
CA TYR A 114 1.88 9.31 2.56
C TYR A 114 2.45 10.70 2.90
N SER A 115 2.09 11.29 4.05
CA SER A 115 2.69 12.56 4.50
C SER A 115 4.19 12.42 4.67
N ASP A 116 4.65 11.37 5.33
CA ASP A 116 6.07 11.11 5.54
C ASP A 116 6.81 10.90 4.21
N LYS A 117 6.19 10.20 3.26
CA LYS A 117 6.72 10.07 1.90
C LYS A 117 6.93 11.43 1.23
N ILE A 118 5.95 12.33 1.28
CA ILE A 118 6.02 13.66 0.64
C ILE A 118 6.98 14.57 1.38
N ASN A 119 7.03 14.49 2.71
CA ASN A 119 7.99 15.20 3.56
C ASN A 119 9.42 14.64 3.43
N ARG A 120 9.61 13.51 2.75
CA ARG A 120 10.90 12.85 2.53
C ARG A 120 11.57 12.37 3.82
N VAL A 121 10.76 11.99 4.80
CA VAL A 121 11.18 11.41 6.08
C VAL A 121 10.69 9.95 6.25
N GLY A 122 9.85 9.48 5.31
CA GLY A 122 9.31 8.13 5.33
C GLY A 122 10.34 7.05 4.96
N HIS A 123 10.19 5.88 5.53
CA HIS A 123 11.05 4.72 5.29
C HIS A 123 10.53 3.88 4.12
N ARG A 124 11.45 3.36 3.32
CA ARG A 124 11.12 2.49 2.18
C ARG A 124 11.17 1.01 2.57
N VAL A 125 10.41 0.20 1.87
CA VAL A 125 10.37 -1.27 2.07
C VAL A 125 11.76 -1.89 1.91
N GLY A 126 12.58 -1.40 0.98
CA GLY A 126 13.96 -1.87 0.82
C GLY A 126 14.84 -1.69 2.07
N GLU A 127 14.51 -0.76 2.95
CA GLU A 127 15.24 -0.53 4.20
C GLU A 127 15.04 -1.67 5.22
N LEU A 128 13.97 -2.47 5.09
CA LEU A 128 13.79 -3.69 5.87
C LEU A 128 14.95 -4.68 5.71
N LEU A 129 15.69 -4.62 4.61
CA LEU A 129 16.85 -5.50 4.39
C LEU A 129 18.00 -5.20 5.37
N ASN A 130 17.98 -4.04 6.01
CA ASN A 130 18.92 -3.66 7.07
C ASN A 130 18.18 -3.17 8.34
N PRO A 131 17.62 -4.08 9.16
CA PRO A 131 16.85 -3.71 10.35
C PRO A 131 17.59 -2.83 11.33
N THR A 132 18.90 -3.03 11.52
CA THR A 132 19.72 -2.21 12.42
C THR A 132 19.68 -0.72 12.01
N LYS A 133 19.95 -0.44 10.73
CA LYS A 133 19.91 0.92 10.21
C LYS A 133 18.52 1.52 10.25
N LEU A 134 17.50 0.72 9.92
CA LEU A 134 16.12 1.16 9.94
C LEU A 134 15.63 1.48 11.35
N THR A 135 15.97 0.65 12.35
CA THR A 135 15.69 0.92 13.77
C THR A 135 16.26 2.27 14.19
N GLN A 136 17.53 2.50 13.89
CA GLN A 136 18.21 3.74 14.21
C GLN A 136 17.52 4.96 13.57
N SER A 137 17.21 4.86 12.28
CA SER A 137 16.54 5.93 11.54
C SER A 137 15.14 6.25 12.08
N ILE A 138 14.38 5.23 12.52
CA ILE A 138 13.06 5.44 13.15
C ILE A 138 13.21 6.14 14.50
N LEU A 139 14.18 5.73 15.33
CA LEU A 139 14.42 6.38 16.63
C LEU A 139 14.86 7.83 16.47
N GLU A 140 15.72 8.12 15.50
CA GLU A 140 16.12 9.49 15.14
C GLU A 140 14.91 10.33 14.69
N TYR A 141 14.00 9.76 13.90
CA TYR A 141 12.76 10.42 13.50
C TYR A 141 11.88 10.80 14.69
N PHE A 142 11.73 9.89 15.67
CA PHE A 142 11.02 10.18 16.91
C PHE A 142 11.69 11.28 17.74
N GLU A 143 13.01 11.25 17.85
CA GLU A 143 13.76 12.29 18.58
C GLU A 143 13.61 13.67 17.93
N GLN A 144 13.76 13.75 16.60
CA GLN A 144 13.62 15.00 15.84
C GLN A 144 12.19 15.57 15.91
N ASN A 145 11.19 14.75 16.11
CA ASN A 145 9.77 15.13 16.16
C ASN A 145 9.15 14.97 17.55
N ARG A 146 9.97 14.89 18.61
CA ARG A 146 9.54 14.64 20.00
C ARG A 146 8.38 15.52 20.43
N ALA A 147 8.45 16.83 20.21
CA ALA A 147 7.39 17.76 20.60
C ALA A 147 6.03 17.45 19.94
N ILE A 148 6.05 16.94 18.71
CA ILE A 148 4.83 16.54 18.00
C ILE A 148 4.28 15.24 18.60
N PHE A 149 5.14 14.26 18.86
CA PHE A 149 4.73 12.99 19.44
C PHE A 149 4.22 13.14 20.87
N ASP A 150 4.81 14.04 21.67
CA ASP A 150 4.32 14.37 23.01
C ASP A 150 2.90 14.95 22.97
N VAL A 151 2.62 15.87 22.04
CA VAL A 151 1.26 16.43 21.85
C VAL A 151 0.26 15.36 21.37
N LEU A 152 0.71 14.40 20.58
CA LEU A 152 -0.11 13.29 20.08
C LEU A 152 -0.24 12.14 21.10
N GLU A 153 0.46 12.23 22.23
CA GLU A 153 0.54 11.18 23.26
C GLU A 153 1.06 9.83 22.71
N ILE A 154 2.08 9.90 21.82
CA ILE A 154 2.70 8.73 21.19
C ILE A 154 4.10 8.54 21.79
N ALA A 155 4.28 7.43 22.48
CA ALA A 155 5.58 7.09 23.08
C ALA A 155 6.62 6.67 22.00
N THR A 156 7.87 7.02 22.26
CA THR A 156 9.01 6.50 21.47
C THR A 156 9.07 4.97 21.60
N PRO A 157 9.19 4.23 20.48
CA PRO A 157 9.30 2.77 20.53
C PRO A 157 10.52 2.32 21.37
N ASN A 158 10.39 1.17 22.01
CA ASN A 158 11.54 0.52 22.62
C ASN A 158 12.47 0.01 21.50
N GLU A 159 13.77 0.34 21.59
CA GLU A 159 14.76 0.02 20.54
C GLU A 159 14.83 -1.49 20.25
N LYS A 160 14.90 -2.30 21.32
CA LYS A 160 15.01 -3.77 21.16
C LYS A 160 13.76 -4.36 20.54
N GLU A 161 12.59 -3.98 21.03
CA GLU A 161 11.31 -4.48 20.50
C GLU A 161 11.12 -4.09 19.03
N LEU A 162 11.46 -2.85 18.69
CA LEU A 162 11.41 -2.36 17.31
C LEU A 162 12.38 -3.14 16.40
N PHE A 163 13.61 -3.36 16.85
CA PHE A 163 14.59 -4.14 16.11
C PHE A 163 14.14 -5.59 15.88
N ASP A 164 13.63 -6.23 16.92
CA ASP A 164 13.13 -7.61 16.85
C ASP A 164 11.92 -7.71 15.88
N GLU A 165 11.01 -6.74 15.93
CA GLU A 165 9.87 -6.64 15.01
C GLU A 165 10.32 -6.48 13.55
N LEU A 166 11.21 -5.52 13.28
CA LEU A 166 11.73 -5.27 11.94
C LEU A 166 12.53 -6.46 11.38
N THR A 167 13.24 -7.16 12.25
CA THR A 167 13.95 -8.39 11.88
C THR A 167 12.96 -9.49 11.49
N GLY A 168 11.89 -9.66 12.24
CA GLY A 168 10.81 -10.60 11.90
C GLY A 168 10.12 -10.26 10.57
N TYR A 169 9.96 -8.97 10.24
CA TYR A 169 9.46 -8.55 8.94
C TYR A 169 10.44 -8.87 7.81
N LYS A 170 11.74 -8.59 8.01
CA LYS A 170 12.79 -8.95 7.04
C LYS A 170 12.78 -10.43 6.72
N GLU A 171 12.76 -11.29 7.73
CA GLU A 171 12.78 -12.75 7.54
C GLU A 171 11.65 -13.24 6.64
N LYS A 172 10.46 -12.64 6.77
CA LYS A 172 9.26 -13.03 6.02
C LYS A 172 9.13 -12.37 4.65
N LEU A 173 9.72 -11.19 4.45
CA LEU A 173 9.47 -10.37 3.25
C LEU A 173 10.68 -10.25 2.32
N SER A 174 11.90 -10.51 2.78
CA SER A 174 13.12 -10.24 1.99
C SER A 174 13.15 -10.91 0.62
N ALA A 175 12.62 -12.13 0.50
CA ALA A 175 12.56 -12.86 -0.77
C ALA A 175 11.63 -12.22 -1.81
N PHE A 176 10.70 -11.37 -1.37
CA PHE A 176 9.71 -10.71 -2.23
C PHE A 176 10.09 -9.28 -2.60
N ILE A 177 11.07 -8.68 -1.91
CA ILE A 177 11.49 -7.29 -2.11
C ILE A 177 12.43 -7.18 -3.31
N THR A 178 12.06 -6.35 -4.29
CA THR A 178 12.88 -6.16 -5.50
C THR A 178 12.60 -4.81 -6.18
N ASN A 179 13.40 -4.48 -7.20
CA ASN A 179 13.13 -3.36 -8.09
C ASN A 179 12.00 -3.71 -9.08
N THR A 180 10.76 -3.46 -8.65
CA THR A 180 9.57 -3.77 -9.44
C THR A 180 9.44 -2.90 -10.70
N THR A 181 9.98 -1.68 -10.72
CA THR A 181 9.98 -0.83 -11.91
C THR A 181 10.70 -1.52 -13.08
N ASN A 182 11.88 -2.05 -12.83
CA ASN A 182 12.63 -2.80 -13.85
C ASN A 182 11.90 -4.06 -14.30
N MET A 183 11.19 -4.72 -13.38
CA MET A 183 10.38 -5.90 -13.74
C MET A 183 9.23 -5.54 -14.67
N VAL A 184 8.54 -4.44 -14.39
CA VAL A 184 7.41 -3.99 -15.23
C VAL A 184 7.90 -3.55 -16.59
N TRP A 185 9.02 -2.82 -16.68
CA TRP A 185 9.63 -2.44 -17.95
C TRP A 185 10.03 -3.65 -18.78
N LYS A 186 10.69 -4.63 -18.18
CA LYS A 186 11.04 -5.88 -18.85
C LYS A 186 9.80 -6.61 -19.37
N ALA A 187 8.72 -6.65 -18.58
CA ALA A 187 7.47 -7.26 -19.01
C ALA A 187 6.84 -6.54 -20.21
N LEU A 188 6.94 -5.20 -20.26
CA LEU A 188 6.52 -4.42 -21.44
C LEU A 188 7.37 -4.72 -22.68
N ASP A 189 8.68 -4.76 -22.55
CA ASP A 189 9.60 -5.10 -23.64
C ASP A 189 9.35 -6.51 -24.19
N GLU A 190 8.93 -7.44 -23.32
CA GLU A 190 8.53 -8.80 -23.67
C GLU A 190 7.08 -8.90 -24.21
N ASN A 191 6.39 -7.76 -24.41
CA ASN A 191 4.98 -7.70 -24.83
C ASN A 191 4.02 -8.49 -23.93
N LYS A 192 4.30 -8.58 -22.63
CA LYS A 192 3.40 -9.19 -21.65
C LYS A 192 2.17 -8.32 -21.45
N ARG A 193 1.02 -8.96 -21.22
CA ARG A 193 -0.21 -8.27 -20.87
C ARG A 193 -0.20 -7.94 -19.40
N ILE A 194 -0.19 -6.64 -19.08
CA ILE A 194 -0.14 -6.13 -17.71
C ILE A 194 -1.49 -5.51 -17.35
N LEU A 195 -2.07 -5.95 -16.23
CA LEU A 195 -3.26 -5.37 -15.64
C LEU A 195 -2.87 -4.43 -14.51
N LEU A 196 -3.24 -3.17 -14.61
CA LEU A 196 -3.06 -2.18 -13.56
C LEU A 196 -4.30 -2.18 -12.68
N GLU A 197 -4.14 -2.61 -11.43
CA GLU A 197 -5.23 -2.71 -10.46
C GLU A 197 -5.23 -1.48 -9.55
N GLY A 198 -6.24 -0.60 -9.73
CA GLY A 198 -6.47 0.53 -8.83
C GLY A 198 -7.15 0.09 -7.53
N ALA A 199 -7.07 0.93 -6.54
CA ALA A 199 -7.77 0.77 -5.27
C ALA A 199 -8.61 2.04 -4.96
N GLN A 200 -9.56 1.95 -4.05
CA GLN A 200 -10.54 2.99 -3.70
C GLN A 200 -11.47 3.33 -4.87
N GLY A 201 -11.46 4.56 -5.37
CA GLY A 201 -12.29 5.01 -6.49
C GLY A 201 -12.10 6.49 -6.78
N THR A 202 -12.53 6.94 -7.97
CA THR A 202 -12.29 8.30 -8.47
C THR A 202 -12.78 9.41 -7.52
N MET A 203 -13.94 9.22 -6.87
CA MET A 203 -14.46 10.20 -5.92
C MET A 203 -13.64 10.31 -4.62
N LEU A 204 -12.69 9.40 -4.41
CA LEU A 204 -11.76 9.40 -3.28
C LEU A 204 -10.35 9.85 -3.71
N ASP A 205 -10.12 10.24 -4.97
CA ASP A 205 -8.84 10.75 -5.44
C ASP A 205 -8.47 12.04 -4.70
N ILE A 206 -7.18 12.17 -4.33
CA ILE A 206 -6.70 13.31 -3.55
C ILE A 206 -6.88 14.65 -4.28
N ASP A 207 -6.78 14.66 -5.61
CA ASP A 207 -6.87 15.87 -6.44
C ASP A 207 -8.27 16.05 -7.04
N HIS A 208 -8.92 14.97 -7.46
CA HIS A 208 -10.16 15.00 -8.23
C HIS A 208 -11.40 14.55 -7.46
N GLY A 209 -11.21 14.08 -6.24
CA GLY A 209 -12.30 13.58 -5.39
C GLY A 209 -13.02 14.67 -4.59
N THR A 210 -13.87 14.23 -3.66
CA THR A 210 -14.67 15.11 -2.77
C THR A 210 -13.83 15.60 -1.58
N TYR A 211 -12.81 16.40 -1.84
CA TYR A 211 -11.93 16.93 -0.79
C TYR A 211 -12.72 17.70 0.27
N PRO A 212 -12.42 17.58 1.58
CA PRO A 212 -11.31 16.82 2.19
C PRO A 212 -11.62 15.33 2.44
N TYR A 213 -12.76 14.84 2.04
CA TYR A 213 -13.21 13.47 2.26
C TYR A 213 -12.67 12.55 1.16
N VAL A 214 -11.35 12.42 1.08
CA VAL A 214 -10.61 11.67 0.06
C VAL A 214 -9.58 10.74 0.70
N THR A 215 -8.99 9.83 -0.08
CA THR A 215 -7.78 9.11 0.32
C THR A 215 -6.53 9.94 0.04
N SER A 216 -5.40 9.57 0.59
CA SER A 216 -4.14 10.33 0.45
C SER A 216 -3.34 9.92 -0.79
N SER A 217 -3.99 9.36 -1.81
CA SER A 217 -3.33 8.92 -3.05
C SER A 217 -4.18 9.23 -4.28
N ASN A 218 -3.52 9.25 -5.46
CA ASN A 218 -4.22 9.38 -6.73
C ASN A 218 -4.82 8.02 -7.12
N THR A 219 -6.14 7.97 -7.16
CA THR A 219 -6.91 6.76 -7.48
C THR A 219 -7.29 6.67 -8.95
N VAL A 220 -7.12 7.75 -9.71
CA VAL A 220 -7.33 7.81 -11.15
C VAL A 220 -6.25 7.04 -11.90
N SER A 221 -6.52 6.60 -13.14
CA SER A 221 -5.61 5.76 -13.93
C SER A 221 -4.20 6.36 -14.10
N ALA A 222 -4.09 7.68 -14.19
CA ALA A 222 -2.80 8.38 -14.28
C ALA A 222 -1.89 8.14 -13.07
N GLY A 223 -2.44 7.91 -11.88
CA GLY A 223 -1.69 7.56 -10.68
C GLY A 223 -0.91 6.25 -10.81
N SER A 224 -1.33 5.36 -11.72
CA SER A 224 -0.61 4.11 -11.99
C SER A 224 0.74 4.36 -12.68
N CYS A 225 0.89 5.42 -13.46
CA CYS A 225 2.15 5.77 -14.10
C CYS A 225 3.24 6.04 -13.06
N THR A 226 2.98 6.94 -12.11
CA THR A 226 3.93 7.26 -11.04
C THR A 226 4.09 6.12 -10.04
N GLY A 227 3.00 5.39 -9.76
CA GLY A 227 2.98 4.31 -8.78
C GLY A 227 3.69 3.01 -9.22
N LEU A 228 4.04 2.89 -10.51
CA LEU A 228 4.73 1.72 -11.08
C LEU A 228 5.96 2.11 -11.91
N GLY A 229 6.19 3.41 -12.14
CA GLY A 229 7.27 3.91 -13.00
C GLY A 229 6.98 3.71 -14.48
N LEU A 230 5.71 3.81 -14.89
CA LEU A 230 5.27 3.68 -16.28
C LEU A 230 5.21 5.03 -17.00
N SER A 231 5.43 5.02 -18.30
CA SER A 231 5.08 6.15 -19.16
C SER A 231 3.56 6.22 -19.36
N PRO A 232 2.95 7.41 -19.49
CA PRO A 232 1.54 7.52 -19.89
C PRO A 232 1.21 6.81 -21.22
N LYS A 233 2.21 6.63 -22.09
CA LYS A 233 2.05 5.90 -23.37
C LYS A 233 1.90 4.40 -23.20
N ASP A 234 2.32 3.85 -22.05
CA ASP A 234 2.23 2.42 -21.75
C ASP A 234 0.83 2.04 -21.25
N VAL A 235 0.00 3.03 -20.90
CA VAL A 235 -1.37 2.80 -20.45
C VAL A 235 -2.28 2.67 -21.66
N GLY A 236 -2.82 1.48 -21.85
CA GLY A 236 -3.76 1.18 -22.94
C GLY A 236 -5.21 1.45 -22.55
N ILE A 237 -6.04 0.40 -22.55
CA ILE A 237 -7.47 0.51 -22.26
C ILE A 237 -7.69 0.75 -20.76
N VAL A 238 -8.42 1.81 -20.44
CA VAL A 238 -8.88 2.11 -19.07
C VAL A 238 -10.31 1.63 -18.91
N THR A 239 -10.51 0.68 -17.97
CA THR A 239 -11.84 0.14 -17.65
C THR A 239 -12.30 0.71 -16.31
N GLY A 240 -13.41 1.45 -16.33
CA GLY A 240 -14.09 1.92 -15.12
C GLY A 240 -15.01 0.86 -14.55
N ILE A 241 -14.91 0.64 -13.22
CA ILE A 241 -15.85 -0.23 -12.49
C ILE A 241 -16.75 0.66 -11.65
N THR A 242 -18.06 0.52 -11.83
CA THR A 242 -19.05 1.24 -11.02
C THR A 242 -19.97 0.26 -10.30
N LYS A 243 -20.40 0.64 -9.12
CA LYS A 243 -21.43 -0.11 -8.38
C LYS A 243 -22.81 0.37 -8.78
N ALA A 244 -23.81 -0.51 -8.66
CA ALA A 244 -25.20 -0.14 -8.86
C ALA A 244 -25.72 0.87 -7.80
N TYR A 245 -25.03 0.96 -6.66
CA TYR A 245 -25.31 1.93 -5.59
C TYR A 245 -23.99 2.35 -4.94
N CYS A 246 -23.95 3.58 -4.44
CA CYS A 246 -22.75 4.11 -3.78
C CYS A 246 -22.57 3.47 -2.39
N THR A 247 -21.32 3.15 -2.07
CA THR A 247 -20.90 2.77 -0.72
C THR A 247 -19.69 3.58 -0.33
N ARG A 248 -19.64 4.00 0.94
CA ARG A 248 -18.55 4.80 1.49
C ARG A 248 -18.24 4.35 2.90
N VAL A 249 -16.96 4.43 3.29
CA VAL A 249 -16.50 4.35 4.67
C VAL A 249 -16.00 5.75 5.06
N GLY A 250 -16.33 6.20 6.29
CA GLY A 250 -16.02 7.53 6.78
C GLY A 250 -17.09 8.57 6.47
N ASN A 251 -16.79 9.81 6.85
CA ASN A 251 -17.67 10.96 6.62
C ASN A 251 -17.63 11.38 5.14
N GLY A 252 -18.60 12.18 4.74
CA GLY A 252 -18.72 12.64 3.38
C GLY A 252 -19.55 13.91 3.28
N PRO A 253 -19.57 14.55 2.09
CA PRO A 253 -20.48 15.66 1.81
C PRO A 253 -21.92 15.21 1.82
#